data_660df76e69605d882c14542f25df0c6a
#
_entry.id   660df76e69605d882c14542f25df0c6a
#
_cell.length_a   1.000
_cell.length_b   1.000
_cell.length_c   1.000
_cell.angle_alpha   90.00
_cell.angle_beta   90.00
_cell.angle_gamma   90.00
#
_symmetry.space_group_name_H-M   'P 1'
#
loop_
_entity.id
_entity.type
_entity.pdbx_description
1 polymer ?
#
loop_
_entity_poly.entity_id
_entity_poly.type
_entity_poly.pdbx_seq_one_letter_code
_entity_poly.pdbx_strand_id
1 'polypeptide(L)'
;MKIVTTTAARRGNRAPCRRLRRRAGLAGMAALVLLAAACSGGGPTTSRNSASQAGSSASARPTVTVAAPQVKITPANGAADADPSAGITVTATGGTLKNVTVRTSGDAVTGHLSQGGKVWHSQWALDVSQAYTVTATASGPGRGTVTSTSTFRTLTPDRTFSTEILEGYNQAYGVGMPIILYFSQKITDQAAVERSLQIATSKPVVGAWYWDYPCNMAVTCAYFRPRDYWPSGTTVRFTGHLNGVQGAPGVYGYHTLTQTFSIGPSLIAVGNTATHRTQIYYNGKLRYNWPISSGRPGDATPNGSYLTIEKANPVQMTGPGYSISVPWSVRFTFSGDYYHDAYWSVGEQGFENVSHGCVNLSPADAETYYNLAVPGDPITIVGSPKGGTWDNGWTEWFLSWPQYLRGSALHQAVQAGPGGSTFVDPSSLPPSTATAPLQTAPSGNAAAR
;
A
#
# COMPACT_ATOMS: atom_id res chain seq x y z
N MET A 1 20.36 -13.94 -2.35
CA MET A 1 20.23 -15.09 -1.46
C MET A 1 19.20 -16.02 -2.09
N LYS A 2 19.63 -17.12 -2.73
CA LYS A 2 18.72 -18.11 -3.31
C LYS A 2 17.95 -18.75 -2.19
N ILE A 3 16.63 -18.58 -2.16
CA ILE A 3 15.75 -19.42 -1.35
C ILE A 3 15.62 -20.74 -2.10
N VAL A 4 16.39 -21.74 -1.67
CA VAL A 4 16.21 -23.13 -2.09
C VAL A 4 15.07 -23.70 -1.26
N THR A 5 13.87 -23.71 -1.80
CA THR A 5 12.74 -24.48 -1.26
C THR A 5 12.89 -25.93 -1.69
N THR A 6 13.30 -26.77 -0.77
CA THR A 6 13.28 -28.23 -0.93
C THR A 6 11.84 -28.71 -0.81
N THR A 7 11.19 -29.00 -1.93
CA THR A 7 9.85 -29.58 -1.96
C THR A 7 9.97 -31.09 -1.75
N ALA A 8 9.60 -31.54 -0.54
CA ALA A 8 9.42 -32.98 -0.28
C ALA A 8 8.12 -33.48 -0.94
N ALA A 9 8.24 -34.30 -1.94
CA ALA A 9 7.12 -34.99 -2.59
C ALA A 9 6.45 -35.96 -1.64
N ARG A 10 5.25 -35.66 -1.16
CA ARG A 10 4.33 -36.66 -0.59
C ARG A 10 3.39 -37.16 -1.69
N ARG A 11 3.59 -38.42 -2.11
CA ARG A 11 2.59 -39.18 -2.87
C ARG A 11 1.39 -39.45 -1.96
N GLY A 12 0.22 -38.95 -2.35
CA GLY A 12 -1.07 -39.25 -1.71
C GLY A 12 -2.10 -39.63 -2.74
N ASN A 13 -2.67 -40.85 -2.54
CA ASN A 13 -3.62 -41.57 -3.35
C ASN A 13 -4.86 -40.79 -3.78
N ARG A 14 -5.19 -40.92 -5.06
CA ARG A 14 -6.48 -40.51 -5.62
C ARG A 14 -7.52 -41.62 -5.37
N ALA A 15 -8.65 -41.27 -4.79
CA ALA A 15 -9.89 -42.04 -4.88
C ALA A 15 -10.96 -41.17 -5.59
N PRO A 16 -11.81 -41.77 -6.44
CA PRO A 16 -12.72 -41.00 -7.31
C PRO A 16 -14.04 -40.71 -6.60
N CYS A 17 -14.48 -39.46 -6.61
CA CYS A 17 -15.78 -39.07 -6.12
C CYS A 17 -16.81 -39.05 -7.25
N ARG A 18 -17.86 -39.87 -7.06
CA ARG A 18 -19.03 -40.10 -7.93
C ARG A 18 -19.88 -38.83 -8.03
N ARG A 19 -20.27 -38.50 -9.25
CA ARG A 19 -21.36 -37.56 -9.58
C ARG A 19 -22.70 -38.12 -9.12
N LEU A 20 -23.48 -37.38 -8.35
CA LEU A 20 -24.89 -37.55 -8.19
C LEU A 20 -25.64 -36.34 -8.77
N ARG A 21 -26.35 -36.58 -9.86
CA ARG A 21 -27.39 -35.71 -10.40
C ARG A 21 -28.69 -35.98 -9.68
N ARG A 22 -29.44 -34.96 -9.25
CA ARG A 22 -30.92 -34.92 -9.11
C ARG A 22 -31.31 -33.44 -9.20
N ARG A 23 -31.91 -33.00 -10.25
CA ARG A 23 -33.29 -32.92 -10.76
C ARG A 23 -34.18 -32.00 -9.93
N ALA A 24 -34.68 -31.06 -10.68
CA ALA A 24 -35.62 -29.99 -10.49
C ALA A 24 -36.95 -30.40 -9.79
N GLY A 25 -37.54 -29.41 -9.12
CA GLY A 25 -38.97 -29.41 -8.72
C GLY A 25 -39.44 -27.98 -8.60
N LEU A 26 -40.24 -27.54 -9.58
CA LEU A 26 -41.11 -26.35 -9.55
C LEU A 26 -42.36 -26.63 -8.70
N ALA A 27 -42.84 -25.60 -8.03
CA ALA A 27 -44.24 -25.25 -7.76
C ALA A 27 -44.24 -24.16 -6.66
N GLY A 28 -44.82 -23.00 -6.71
CA GLY A 28 -45.98 -22.56 -7.45
C GLY A 28 -47.01 -22.03 -6.44
N MET A 29 -47.55 -20.82 -6.71
CA MET A 29 -48.74 -20.18 -6.18
C MET A 29 -48.68 -19.57 -4.78
N ALA A 30 -48.86 -18.28 -4.59
CA ALA A 30 -49.89 -17.27 -5.02
C ALA A 30 -51.01 -17.11 -4.00
N ALA A 31 -51.38 -15.87 -3.82
CA ALA A 31 -52.67 -15.28 -3.39
C ALA A 31 -52.84 -15.11 -1.87
N LEU A 32 -53.48 -14.15 -1.34
CA LEU A 32 -54.28 -12.99 -1.73
C LEU A 32 -54.67 -12.25 -0.44
N VAL A 33 -54.54 -10.96 -0.40
CA VAL A 33 -55.49 -9.90 -0.04
C VAL A 33 -56.62 -10.26 0.92
N LEU A 34 -56.81 -9.43 1.94
CA LEU A 34 -58.13 -8.83 2.22
C LEU A 34 -58.03 -7.64 3.19
N LEU A 35 -58.58 -6.52 2.73
CA LEU A 35 -58.98 -5.34 3.49
C LEU A 35 -60.20 -5.65 4.38
N ALA A 36 -60.27 -4.98 5.51
CA ALA A 36 -61.59 -4.60 6.08
C ALA A 36 -61.46 -3.32 6.88
N ALA A 37 -62.08 -2.29 6.39
CA ALA A 37 -62.48 -1.08 7.13
C ALA A 37 -63.83 -1.27 7.78
N ALA A 38 -64.02 -0.70 8.94
CA ALA A 38 -65.36 -0.40 9.45
C ALA A 38 -65.36 0.84 10.34
N CYS A 39 -66.08 1.82 9.93
CA CYS A 39 -66.52 3.02 10.64
C CYS A 39 -67.68 2.74 11.56
N SER A 40 -67.86 3.62 12.50
CA SER A 40 -69.11 4.24 13.01
C SER A 40 -69.04 4.42 14.54
N GLY A 41 -69.32 5.49 15.13
CA GLY A 41 -70.27 6.55 14.89
C GLY A 41 -71.08 6.75 16.24
N GLY A 42 -71.34 7.99 16.66
CA GLY A 42 -72.26 8.25 17.72
C GLY A 42 -71.87 9.38 18.67
N GLY A 43 -72.48 10.51 18.51
CA GLY A 43 -72.35 11.80 19.19
C GLY A 43 -73.28 11.90 20.44
N PRO A 44 -73.82 13.06 20.76
CA PRO A 44 -73.38 13.80 21.94
C PRO A 44 -74.44 13.90 23.09
N THR A 45 -74.04 14.29 24.26
CA THR A 45 -74.98 14.88 25.25
C THR A 45 -74.31 16.01 26.04
N THR A 46 -74.95 17.13 25.96
CA THR A 46 -74.76 18.36 26.72
C THR A 46 -75.14 18.21 28.18
N SER A 47 -74.43 18.86 29.09
CA SER A 47 -75.04 19.55 30.25
C SER A 47 -74.10 20.65 30.77
N ARG A 48 -74.69 21.84 30.88
CA ARG A 48 -74.14 23.04 31.50
C ARG A 48 -74.12 22.88 33.03
N ASN A 49 -73.16 23.43 33.71
CA ASN A 49 -73.43 24.41 34.75
C ASN A 49 -72.16 25.20 35.12
N SER A 50 -72.42 26.45 35.33
CA SER A 50 -71.51 27.52 35.66
C SER A 50 -71.10 27.55 37.12
N ALA A 51 -69.83 27.91 37.42
CA ALA A 51 -69.50 28.69 38.58
C ALA A 51 -68.12 29.34 38.40
N SER A 52 -68.11 30.66 38.44
CA SER A 52 -66.97 31.50 38.41
C SER A 52 -66.14 31.41 39.69
N GLN A 53 -64.85 31.26 39.57
CA GLN A 53 -63.91 31.78 40.56
C GLN A 53 -62.63 32.26 39.85
N ALA A 54 -62.31 33.55 40.01
CA ALA A 54 -61.09 34.20 39.59
C ALA A 54 -59.96 33.70 40.46
N GLY A 55 -59.07 33.00 39.84
CA GLY A 55 -57.77 32.57 40.39
C GLY A 55 -56.67 33.04 39.52
N SER A 56 -55.74 33.80 40.06
CA SER A 56 -54.57 34.40 39.44
C SER A 56 -53.81 33.39 38.57
N SER A 57 -53.79 33.61 37.25
CA SER A 57 -52.96 32.88 36.31
C SER A 57 -51.52 33.30 36.48
N ALA A 58 -50.76 32.60 37.29
CA ALA A 58 -49.32 32.62 37.16
C ALA A 58 -48.96 31.96 35.78
N SER A 59 -48.58 32.78 34.86
CA SER A 59 -48.10 32.34 33.55
C SER A 59 -46.86 31.45 33.77
N ALA A 60 -47.05 30.12 33.75
CA ALA A 60 -45.96 29.19 33.77
C ALA A 60 -45.17 29.38 32.47
N ARG A 61 -44.01 29.99 32.60
CA ARG A 61 -43.01 30.10 31.55
C ARG A 61 -42.75 28.66 31.05
N PRO A 62 -42.85 28.39 29.72
CA PRO A 62 -42.58 27.05 29.24
C PRO A 62 -41.15 26.67 29.60
N THR A 63 -40.97 25.75 30.52
CA THR A 63 -39.67 25.12 30.79
C THR A 63 -39.33 24.32 29.54
N VAL A 64 -38.48 24.88 28.71
CA VAL A 64 -37.88 24.14 27.58
C VAL A 64 -37.09 22.96 28.17
N THR A 65 -37.74 21.80 28.22
CA THR A 65 -37.09 20.55 28.63
C THR A 65 -36.12 20.17 27.52
N VAL A 66 -34.88 20.64 27.61
CA VAL A 66 -33.81 20.26 26.65
C VAL A 66 -33.52 18.77 26.88
N ALA A 67 -33.63 17.88 25.90
CA ALA A 67 -33.44 16.44 26.03
C ALA A 67 -31.98 16.06 26.43
N ALA A 68 -31.80 15.05 27.27
CA ALA A 68 -30.48 14.54 27.65
C ALA A 68 -29.66 14.15 26.41
N PRO A 69 -28.35 14.26 26.45
CA PRO A 69 -27.51 13.78 25.34
C PRO A 69 -27.73 12.28 25.11
N GLN A 70 -27.66 11.85 23.85
CA GLN A 70 -27.77 10.44 23.46
C GLN A 70 -26.47 10.01 22.79
N VAL A 71 -26.07 8.77 23.00
CA VAL A 71 -24.90 8.15 22.38
C VAL A 71 -25.33 6.93 21.59
N LYS A 72 -25.00 6.91 20.29
CA LYS A 72 -25.16 5.76 19.41
C LYS A 72 -23.77 5.19 19.07
N ILE A 73 -23.62 3.89 19.25
CA ILE A 73 -22.40 3.15 18.90
C ILE A 73 -22.74 2.19 17.76
N THR A 74 -21.91 2.17 16.74
CA THR A 74 -21.93 1.22 15.62
C THR A 74 -20.55 0.56 15.54
N PRO A 75 -20.46 -0.78 15.52
CA PRO A 75 -21.54 -1.79 15.50
C PRO A 75 -22.42 -1.77 16.75
N ALA A 76 -23.68 -2.22 16.59
CA ALA A 76 -24.63 -2.28 17.68
C ALA A 76 -24.26 -3.36 18.71
N ASN A 77 -24.74 -3.18 19.96
CA ASN A 77 -24.54 -4.17 21.02
C ASN A 77 -25.11 -5.53 20.61
N GLY A 78 -24.34 -6.61 20.80
CA GLY A 78 -24.73 -7.98 20.46
C GLY A 78 -24.50 -8.36 18.99
N ALA A 79 -23.97 -7.50 18.12
CA ALA A 79 -23.64 -7.87 16.74
C ALA A 79 -22.56 -8.99 16.75
N ALA A 80 -22.83 -10.10 16.01
CA ALA A 80 -21.96 -11.26 15.96
C ALA A 80 -21.00 -11.26 14.73
N ASP A 81 -21.42 -10.61 13.64
CA ASP A 81 -20.74 -10.63 12.34
C ASP A 81 -20.53 -9.20 11.80
N ALA A 82 -20.05 -8.30 12.67
CA ALA A 82 -19.80 -6.90 12.28
C ALA A 82 -18.71 -6.84 11.19
N ASP A 83 -18.93 -6.01 10.17
CA ASP A 83 -17.90 -5.78 9.13
C ASP A 83 -16.70 -5.06 9.74
N PRO A 84 -15.50 -5.69 9.73
CA PRO A 84 -14.30 -5.07 10.29
C PRO A 84 -13.85 -3.84 9.50
N SER A 85 -14.07 -3.83 8.17
CA SER A 85 -13.68 -2.69 7.30
C SER A 85 -14.48 -1.43 7.60
N ALA A 86 -15.70 -1.56 8.10
CA ALA A 86 -16.53 -0.42 8.47
C ALA A 86 -16.04 0.28 9.75
N GLY A 87 -15.22 -0.39 10.57
CA GLY A 87 -14.69 0.16 11.81
C GLY A 87 -15.76 0.44 12.87
N ILE A 88 -15.42 1.34 13.80
CA ILE A 88 -16.32 1.80 14.86
C ILE A 88 -16.71 3.26 14.61
N THR A 89 -18.00 3.54 14.72
CA THR A 89 -18.54 4.90 14.73
C THR A 89 -19.31 5.15 16.03
N VAL A 90 -18.99 6.24 16.73
CA VAL A 90 -19.72 6.71 17.91
C VAL A 90 -20.25 8.10 17.63
N THR A 91 -21.58 8.28 17.80
CA THR A 91 -22.23 9.58 17.55
C THR A 91 -22.94 10.07 18.82
N ALA A 92 -22.72 11.34 19.17
CA ALA A 92 -23.45 12.03 20.22
C ALA A 92 -24.49 13.01 19.64
N THR A 93 -25.74 12.94 20.13
CA THR A 93 -26.81 13.89 19.80
C THR A 93 -27.19 14.66 21.06
N GLY A 94 -27.42 15.97 20.94
CA GLY A 94 -27.76 16.84 22.10
C GLY A 94 -26.55 17.15 22.99
N GLY A 95 -25.34 16.78 22.60
CA GLY A 95 -24.09 17.02 23.33
C GLY A 95 -22.86 16.69 22.52
N THR A 96 -21.70 16.57 23.20
CA THR A 96 -20.41 16.18 22.61
C THR A 96 -19.82 14.99 23.36
N LEU A 97 -19.08 14.15 22.65
CA LEU A 97 -18.31 13.05 23.21
C LEU A 97 -17.18 13.60 24.09
N LYS A 98 -17.01 13.02 25.27
CA LYS A 98 -15.95 13.36 26.23
C LYS A 98 -14.87 12.28 26.27
N ASN A 99 -15.30 11.03 26.13
CA ASN A 99 -14.39 9.89 26.12
C ASN A 99 -14.98 8.77 25.26
N VAL A 100 -14.11 8.09 24.50
CA VAL A 100 -14.40 6.83 23.82
C VAL A 100 -13.25 5.88 24.11
N THR A 101 -13.54 4.74 24.71
CA THR A 101 -12.59 3.67 24.99
C THR A 101 -13.01 2.41 24.26
N VAL A 102 -12.05 1.73 23.65
CA VAL A 102 -12.24 0.45 23.00
C VAL A 102 -11.35 -0.58 23.68
N ARG A 103 -11.93 -1.71 24.10
CA ARG A 103 -11.21 -2.85 24.67
C ARG A 103 -11.32 -4.05 23.74
N THR A 104 -10.20 -4.67 23.47
CA THR A 104 -10.06 -5.87 22.65
C THR A 104 -8.79 -6.61 23.08
N SER A 105 -8.64 -7.88 22.72
CA SER A 105 -7.39 -8.64 22.84
C SER A 105 -6.57 -8.62 21.55
N GLY A 106 -7.08 -8.02 20.47
CA GLY A 106 -6.39 -7.78 19.21
C GLY A 106 -5.59 -6.48 19.20
N ASP A 107 -5.37 -5.94 18.00
CA ASP A 107 -4.66 -4.69 17.82
C ASP A 107 -5.36 -3.52 18.52
N ALA A 108 -4.58 -2.60 19.08
CA ALA A 108 -5.13 -1.43 19.78
C ALA A 108 -5.89 -0.53 18.81
N VAL A 109 -7.13 -0.18 19.15
CA VAL A 109 -7.99 0.67 18.33
C VAL A 109 -7.77 2.14 18.70
N THR A 110 -7.25 2.90 17.75
CA THR A 110 -7.17 4.36 17.80
C THR A 110 -8.28 4.98 16.97
N GLY A 111 -8.61 6.24 17.24
CA GLY A 111 -9.61 6.96 16.46
C GLY A 111 -9.57 8.45 16.71
N HIS A 112 -10.38 9.20 15.98
CA HIS A 112 -10.38 10.66 16.03
C HIS A 112 -11.80 11.23 16.13
N LEU A 113 -11.90 12.38 16.78
CA LEU A 113 -13.13 13.16 16.88
C LEU A 113 -13.28 14.07 15.66
N SER A 114 -14.52 14.19 15.19
CA SER A 114 -14.92 15.07 14.10
C SER A 114 -16.23 15.81 14.46
N GLN A 115 -16.71 16.66 13.57
CA GLN A 115 -17.97 17.42 13.70
C GLN A 115 -18.10 18.14 15.06
N GLY A 116 -17.03 18.83 15.49
CA GLY A 116 -17.04 19.54 16.78
C GLY A 116 -17.17 18.61 18.00
N GLY A 117 -16.62 17.42 17.93
CA GLY A 117 -16.67 16.43 19.01
C GLY A 117 -17.96 15.62 19.10
N LYS A 118 -18.81 15.66 18.06
CA LYS A 118 -20.05 14.88 18.00
C LYS A 118 -19.89 13.48 17.45
N VAL A 119 -18.86 13.24 16.65
CA VAL A 119 -18.61 11.95 16.01
C VAL A 119 -17.18 11.52 16.29
N TRP A 120 -17.01 10.25 16.64
CA TRP A 120 -15.73 9.58 16.73
C TRP A 120 -15.70 8.38 15.77
N HIS A 121 -14.62 8.22 15.03
CA HIS A 121 -14.38 7.08 14.15
C HIS A 121 -13.07 6.38 14.52
N SER A 122 -13.03 5.04 14.43
CA SER A 122 -11.77 4.31 14.45
C SER A 122 -10.93 4.72 13.25
N GLN A 123 -9.62 4.82 13.45
CA GLN A 123 -8.68 5.26 12.41
C GLN A 123 -8.49 4.18 11.35
N TRP A 124 -8.45 2.92 11.77
CA TRP A 124 -8.21 1.75 10.94
C TRP A 124 -9.38 0.76 11.01
N ALA A 125 -9.38 -0.22 10.11
CA ALA A 125 -10.24 -1.37 10.18
C ALA A 125 -10.05 -2.11 11.53
N LEU A 126 -11.03 -2.89 11.92
CA LEU A 126 -10.95 -3.76 13.10
C LEU A 126 -10.40 -5.13 12.72
N ASP A 127 -9.79 -5.82 13.65
CA ASP A 127 -9.32 -7.19 13.40
C ASP A 127 -10.50 -8.11 13.09
N VAL A 128 -10.30 -9.06 12.19
CA VAL A 128 -11.28 -10.13 11.91
C VAL A 128 -11.39 -11.08 13.09
N SER A 129 -12.56 -11.71 13.25
CA SER A 129 -12.81 -12.75 14.27
C SER A 129 -12.58 -12.30 15.71
N GLN A 130 -12.69 -10.99 15.99
CA GLN A 130 -12.29 -10.41 17.26
C GLN A 130 -13.48 -9.81 18.03
N ALA A 131 -13.43 -9.88 19.36
CA ALA A 131 -14.43 -9.27 20.24
C ALA A 131 -13.98 -7.86 20.65
N TYR A 132 -14.96 -6.96 20.73
CA TYR A 132 -14.76 -5.56 21.08
C TYR A 132 -15.76 -5.11 22.13
N THR A 133 -15.32 -4.29 23.07
CA THR A 133 -16.18 -3.54 24.00
C THR A 133 -15.88 -2.06 23.86
N VAL A 134 -16.85 -1.31 23.39
CA VAL A 134 -16.77 0.15 23.21
C VAL A 134 -17.57 0.83 24.30
N THR A 135 -16.94 1.72 25.05
CA THR A 135 -17.63 2.56 26.06
C THR A 135 -17.43 4.02 25.67
N ALA A 136 -18.54 4.74 25.54
CA ALA A 136 -18.53 6.14 25.15
C ALA A 136 -19.35 7.00 26.10
N THR A 137 -18.80 8.16 26.47
CA THR A 137 -19.43 9.13 27.37
C THR A 137 -19.63 10.44 26.62
N ALA A 138 -20.83 11.00 26.71
CA ALA A 138 -21.19 12.32 26.18
C ALA A 138 -21.78 13.23 27.25
N SER A 139 -21.57 14.55 27.11
CA SER A 139 -22.19 15.57 27.94
C SER A 139 -22.82 16.69 27.11
N GLY A 140 -23.94 17.22 27.56
CA GLY A 140 -24.62 18.36 26.94
C GLY A 140 -24.70 19.56 27.86
N PRO A 141 -24.96 20.78 27.35
CA PRO A 141 -25.08 22.00 28.15
C PRO A 141 -26.22 21.85 29.19
N GLY A 142 -25.89 21.95 30.49
CA GLY A 142 -26.85 21.93 31.60
C GLY A 142 -27.51 20.56 31.88
N ARG A 143 -26.89 19.39 31.45
CA ARG A 143 -27.64 18.14 31.39
C ARG A 143 -26.95 16.87 31.80
N GLY A 144 -25.90 16.95 32.54
CA GLY A 144 -25.23 15.75 33.01
C GLY A 144 -24.49 14.97 31.91
N THR A 145 -24.08 13.79 32.27
CA THR A 145 -23.28 12.89 31.47
C THR A 145 -24.02 11.59 31.22
N VAL A 146 -24.00 11.12 29.96
CA VAL A 146 -24.57 9.82 29.57
C VAL A 146 -23.45 8.93 29.10
N THR A 147 -23.41 7.68 29.55
CA THR A 147 -22.47 6.65 29.14
C THR A 147 -23.24 5.51 28.46
N SER A 148 -22.73 5.08 27.31
CA SER A 148 -23.25 3.92 26.58
C SER A 148 -22.13 2.92 26.33
N THR A 149 -22.47 1.64 26.31
CA THR A 149 -21.55 0.55 26.02
C THR A 149 -22.14 -0.35 24.93
N SER A 150 -21.27 -0.77 23.99
CA SER A 150 -21.60 -1.78 22.98
C SER A 150 -20.51 -2.86 23.01
N THR A 151 -20.95 -4.12 23.08
CA THR A 151 -20.08 -5.29 22.92
C THR A 151 -20.52 -6.02 21.66
N PHE A 152 -19.58 -6.31 20.80
CA PHE A 152 -19.84 -6.98 19.52
C PHE A 152 -18.63 -7.84 19.10
N ARG A 153 -18.81 -8.65 18.07
CA ARG A 153 -17.76 -9.43 17.44
C ARG A 153 -17.72 -9.15 15.94
N THR A 154 -16.51 -9.05 15.38
CA THR A 154 -16.32 -8.95 13.93
C THR A 154 -16.47 -10.31 13.27
N LEU A 155 -16.83 -10.33 11.99
CA LEU A 155 -16.99 -11.54 11.19
C LEU A 155 -15.71 -12.36 11.15
N THR A 156 -15.88 -13.66 10.91
CA THR A 156 -14.79 -14.58 10.58
C THR A 156 -14.83 -14.81 9.07
N PRO A 157 -13.83 -14.31 8.30
CA PRO A 157 -13.85 -14.41 6.85
C PRO A 157 -13.55 -15.83 6.37
N ASP A 158 -14.25 -16.29 5.33
CA ASP A 158 -13.95 -17.55 4.64
C ASP A 158 -12.66 -17.49 3.82
N ARG A 159 -12.28 -16.28 3.35
CA ARG A 159 -11.10 -16.04 2.54
C ARG A 159 -10.30 -14.86 3.07
N THR A 160 -8.99 -15.02 3.09
CA THR A 160 -8.06 -13.98 3.53
C THR A 160 -6.95 -13.76 2.50
N PHE A 161 -6.32 -12.60 2.55
CA PHE A 161 -5.05 -12.34 1.88
C PHE A 161 -3.94 -12.09 2.89
N SER A 162 -2.74 -12.54 2.56
CA SER A 162 -1.50 -12.14 3.22
C SER A 162 -0.77 -11.08 2.40
N THR A 163 0.05 -10.31 3.08
CA THR A 163 0.92 -9.31 2.47
C THR A 163 2.33 -9.52 2.98
N GLU A 164 3.28 -9.53 2.05
CA GLU A 164 4.72 -9.56 2.33
C GLU A 164 5.34 -8.27 1.83
N ILE A 165 6.43 -7.85 2.47
CA ILE A 165 7.24 -6.71 2.07
C ILE A 165 8.64 -7.21 1.70
N LEU A 166 9.18 -6.71 0.59
CA LEU A 166 10.50 -7.15 0.09
C LEU A 166 11.63 -6.69 1.03
N GLU A 167 11.53 -5.47 1.55
CA GLU A 167 12.57 -4.85 2.36
C GLU A 167 12.77 -5.60 3.68
N GLY A 168 14.02 -6.01 3.94
CA GLY A 168 14.41 -6.68 5.17
C GLY A 168 14.46 -5.73 6.38
N TYR A 169 14.20 -6.28 7.56
CA TYR A 169 14.25 -5.53 8.82
C TYR A 169 15.65 -4.97 9.10
N ASN A 170 15.73 -3.67 9.42
CA ASN A 170 16.97 -2.94 9.70
C ASN A 170 18.03 -3.00 8.58
N GLN A 171 17.64 -3.33 7.36
CA GLN A 171 18.55 -3.32 6.21
C GLN A 171 18.71 -1.90 5.66
N ALA A 172 19.83 -1.67 4.96
CA ALA A 172 20.10 -0.42 4.25
C ALA A 172 19.94 -0.62 2.75
N TYR A 173 19.27 0.33 2.09
CA TYR A 173 18.97 0.31 0.67
C TYR A 173 19.43 1.59 -0.01
N GLY A 174 19.56 1.54 -1.33
CA GLY A 174 19.89 2.70 -2.17
C GLY A 174 18.75 3.72 -2.24
N VAL A 175 19.10 4.93 -2.67
CA VAL A 175 18.15 6.06 -2.70
C VAL A 175 16.98 5.89 -3.66
N GLY A 176 17.04 4.95 -4.59
CA GLY A 176 15.97 4.65 -5.53
C GLY A 176 14.99 3.58 -5.07
N MET A 177 15.26 2.88 -3.93
CA MET A 177 14.48 1.72 -3.50
C MET A 177 13.00 2.04 -3.33
N PRO A 178 12.05 1.41 -4.04
CA PRO A 178 10.63 1.51 -3.73
C PRO A 178 10.30 0.67 -2.48
N ILE A 179 9.19 0.92 -1.80
CA ILE A 179 8.58 -0.08 -0.91
C ILE A 179 7.80 -1.03 -1.79
N ILE A 180 8.06 -2.33 -1.68
CA ILE A 180 7.45 -3.35 -2.55
C ILE A 180 6.60 -4.30 -1.70
N LEU A 181 5.29 -4.31 -1.96
CA LEU A 181 4.32 -5.17 -1.29
C LEU A 181 3.82 -6.25 -2.24
N TYR A 182 3.81 -7.48 -1.77
CA TYR A 182 3.29 -8.66 -2.45
C TYR A 182 2.01 -9.15 -1.78
N PHE A 183 0.92 -9.26 -2.52
CA PHE A 183 -0.36 -9.77 -2.04
C PHE A 183 -0.61 -11.18 -2.56
N SER A 184 -1.03 -12.08 -1.68
CA SER A 184 -1.32 -13.49 -2.02
C SER A 184 -2.61 -13.67 -2.82
N GLN A 185 -3.44 -12.63 -2.94
CA GLN A 185 -4.72 -12.64 -3.64
C GLN A 185 -4.85 -11.45 -4.58
N LYS A 186 -5.81 -11.52 -5.50
CA LYS A 186 -6.20 -10.36 -6.28
C LYS A 186 -6.88 -9.31 -5.40
N ILE A 187 -6.32 -8.11 -5.39
CA ILE A 187 -6.89 -6.96 -4.70
C ILE A 187 -7.72 -6.16 -5.71
N THR A 188 -9.04 -6.13 -5.52
CA THR A 188 -9.96 -5.36 -6.37
C THR A 188 -10.42 -4.06 -5.73
N ASP A 189 -10.43 -3.97 -4.40
CA ASP A 189 -10.58 -2.71 -3.67
C ASP A 189 -9.20 -2.19 -3.25
N GLN A 190 -8.43 -1.81 -4.26
CA GLN A 190 -7.10 -1.23 -4.06
C GLN A 190 -7.15 0.05 -3.24
N ALA A 191 -8.22 0.84 -3.39
CA ALA A 191 -8.37 2.10 -2.67
C ALA A 191 -8.54 1.89 -1.15
N ALA A 192 -9.30 0.86 -0.72
CA ALA A 192 -9.43 0.51 0.70
C ALA A 192 -8.09 0.05 1.29
N VAL A 193 -7.37 -0.80 0.56
CA VAL A 193 -6.04 -1.26 0.96
C VAL A 193 -5.05 -0.09 1.01
N GLU A 194 -4.98 0.75 -0.02
CA GLU A 194 -4.06 1.89 -0.10
C GLU A 194 -4.25 2.88 1.07
N ARG A 195 -5.51 3.16 1.47
CA ARG A 195 -5.80 4.00 2.65
C ARG A 195 -5.26 3.44 3.95
N SER A 196 -5.04 2.14 4.02
CA SER A 196 -4.55 1.44 5.21
C SER A 196 -3.02 1.33 5.26
N LEU A 197 -2.31 1.89 4.28
CA LEU A 197 -0.85 1.88 4.20
C LEU A 197 -0.28 3.18 4.76
N GLN A 198 0.49 3.08 5.83
CA GLN A 198 1.11 4.22 6.51
C GLN A 198 2.63 4.16 6.39
N ILE A 199 3.26 5.30 6.13
CA ILE A 199 4.71 5.47 6.05
C ILE A 199 5.13 6.57 7.01
N ALA A 200 6.07 6.27 7.90
CA ALA A 200 6.75 7.28 8.71
C ALA A 200 8.22 7.36 8.29
N THR A 201 8.75 8.55 8.16
CA THR A 201 10.10 8.80 7.69
C THR A 201 10.82 9.78 8.60
N SER A 202 12.12 9.60 8.82
CA SER A 202 12.90 10.55 9.63
C SER A 202 13.14 11.90 8.95
N LYS A 203 12.94 11.98 7.63
CA LYS A 203 13.04 13.17 6.79
C LYS A 203 11.78 13.33 5.95
N PRO A 204 11.31 14.55 5.64
CA PRO A 204 10.13 14.75 4.80
C PRO A 204 10.30 14.11 3.42
N VAL A 205 9.28 13.41 2.95
CA VAL A 205 9.25 12.75 1.64
C VAL A 205 7.86 12.90 1.02
N VAL A 206 7.83 13.18 -0.27
CA VAL A 206 6.63 13.08 -1.10
C VAL A 206 6.78 11.88 -2.02
N GLY A 207 5.77 11.02 -2.08
CA GLY A 207 5.76 9.84 -2.93
C GLY A 207 4.35 9.46 -3.36
N ALA A 208 4.21 8.31 -4.00
CA ALA A 208 2.90 7.74 -4.36
C ALA A 208 2.99 6.22 -4.42
N TRP A 209 1.81 5.59 -4.32
CA TRP A 209 1.64 4.18 -4.61
C TRP A 209 1.41 3.95 -6.10
N TYR A 210 1.76 2.75 -6.56
CA TYR A 210 1.47 2.24 -7.90
C TYR A 210 1.05 0.78 -7.79
N TRP A 211 -0.07 0.42 -8.41
CA TRP A 211 -0.60 -0.94 -8.39
C TRP A 211 -0.30 -1.66 -9.69
N ASP A 212 0.10 -2.92 -9.58
CA ASP A 212 0.37 -3.81 -10.70
C ASP A 212 -0.36 -5.15 -10.55
N TYR A 213 -1.04 -5.58 -11.61
CA TYR A 213 -1.78 -6.83 -11.66
C TYR A 213 -1.90 -7.37 -13.10
N PRO A 214 -1.51 -8.62 -13.37
CA PRO A 214 -0.65 -9.44 -12.51
C PRO A 214 0.77 -8.85 -12.45
N CYS A 215 1.49 -9.08 -11.36
CA CYS A 215 2.89 -8.71 -11.25
C CYS A 215 3.80 -9.95 -11.30
N ASN A 216 5.10 -9.76 -11.62
CA ASN A 216 6.02 -10.87 -11.84
C ASN A 216 6.30 -11.74 -10.60
N MET A 217 6.06 -11.22 -9.39
CA MET A 217 6.48 -11.85 -8.14
C MET A 217 5.31 -12.38 -7.30
N ALA A 218 4.07 -11.91 -7.56
CA ALA A 218 2.88 -12.28 -6.79
C ALA A 218 1.60 -12.12 -7.63
N VAL A 219 0.44 -12.38 -7.00
CA VAL A 219 -0.86 -12.18 -7.67
C VAL A 219 -1.13 -10.69 -7.91
N THR A 220 -0.86 -9.84 -6.91
CA THR A 220 -0.98 -8.38 -6.99
C THR A 220 0.20 -7.75 -6.27
N CYS A 221 0.75 -6.67 -6.81
CA CYS A 221 1.80 -5.90 -6.17
C CYS A 221 1.35 -4.44 -5.96
N ALA A 222 1.91 -3.82 -4.93
CA ALA A 222 1.87 -2.37 -4.77
C ALA A 222 3.27 -1.86 -4.48
N TYR A 223 3.65 -0.80 -5.17
CA TYR A 223 4.96 -0.18 -5.07
C TYR A 223 4.80 1.25 -4.59
N PHE A 224 5.57 1.65 -3.57
CA PHE A 224 5.67 3.05 -3.21
C PHE A 224 7.06 3.55 -3.60
N ARG A 225 7.11 4.59 -4.41
CA ARG A 225 8.35 5.34 -4.58
C ARG A 225 8.17 6.81 -4.24
N PRO A 226 9.23 7.47 -3.73
CA PRO A 226 9.22 8.92 -3.63
C PRO A 226 9.14 9.56 -5.02
N ARG A 227 8.69 10.82 -5.07
CA ARG A 227 8.65 11.62 -6.29
C ARG A 227 10.05 11.85 -6.84
N ASP A 228 10.94 12.17 -5.92
CA ASP A 228 12.39 12.27 -6.11
C ASP A 228 13.03 11.10 -5.37
N TYR A 229 14.32 10.82 -5.56
CA TYR A 229 14.98 9.79 -4.77
C TYR A 229 14.87 10.08 -3.27
N TRP A 230 14.89 9.03 -2.45
CA TRP A 230 14.93 9.18 -1.00
C TRP A 230 16.09 10.08 -0.58
N PRO A 231 15.91 11.00 0.38
CA PRO A 231 17.04 11.67 1.01
C PRO A 231 17.96 10.65 1.72
N SER A 232 19.26 10.68 1.42
CA SER A 232 20.24 9.79 2.07
C SER A 232 20.16 9.87 3.60
N GLY A 233 20.33 8.73 4.27
CA GLY A 233 20.24 8.63 5.74
C GLY A 233 18.81 8.77 6.28
N THR A 234 17.79 8.48 5.46
CA THR A 234 16.40 8.43 5.91
C THR A 234 16.14 7.06 6.56
N THR A 235 15.51 7.05 7.73
CA THR A 235 14.87 5.85 8.29
C THR A 235 13.43 5.83 7.82
N VAL A 236 12.98 4.69 7.30
CA VAL A 236 11.63 4.46 6.82
C VAL A 236 10.97 3.40 7.69
N ARG A 237 9.80 3.70 8.23
CA ARG A 237 8.93 2.74 8.89
C ARG A 237 7.63 2.63 8.11
N PHE A 238 7.37 1.47 7.57
CA PHE A 238 6.13 1.11 6.93
C PHE A 238 5.21 0.40 7.93
N THR A 239 3.91 0.69 7.90
CA THR A 239 2.86 -0.05 8.60
C THR A 239 1.66 -0.21 7.67
N GLY A 240 1.34 -1.47 7.34
CA GLY A 240 0.12 -1.84 6.65
C GLY A 240 -0.92 -2.29 7.69
N HIS A 241 -1.88 -1.43 8.01
CA HIS A 241 -3.01 -1.73 8.91
C HIS A 241 -4.05 -2.58 8.17
N LEU A 242 -3.63 -3.78 7.76
CA LEU A 242 -4.37 -4.60 6.79
C LEU A 242 -5.31 -5.61 7.44
N ASN A 243 -5.18 -5.89 8.75
CA ASN A 243 -6.11 -6.77 9.44
C ASN A 243 -7.52 -6.19 9.36
N GLY A 244 -8.47 -7.00 8.84
CA GLY A 244 -9.87 -6.63 8.64
C GLY A 244 -10.16 -5.72 7.45
N VAL A 245 -9.17 -5.29 6.68
CA VAL A 245 -9.39 -4.54 5.43
C VAL A 245 -9.93 -5.48 4.36
N GLN A 246 -11.06 -5.13 3.76
CA GLN A 246 -11.61 -5.89 2.63
C GLN A 246 -10.86 -5.52 1.33
N GLY A 247 -10.02 -6.41 0.83
CA GLY A 247 -9.26 -6.21 -0.41
C GLY A 247 -10.01 -6.63 -1.68
N ALA A 248 -11.03 -7.50 -1.52
CA ALA A 248 -11.97 -7.91 -2.57
C ALA A 248 -13.26 -8.42 -1.90
N PRO A 249 -14.38 -8.58 -2.61
CA PRO A 249 -15.62 -9.08 -2.02
C PRO A 249 -15.42 -10.39 -1.24
N GLY A 250 -15.63 -10.35 0.09
CA GLY A 250 -15.46 -11.47 1.02
C GLY A 250 -14.02 -11.90 1.26
N VAL A 251 -13.01 -11.12 0.86
CA VAL A 251 -11.59 -11.40 1.07
C VAL A 251 -10.98 -10.30 1.95
N TYR A 252 -10.51 -10.67 3.12
CA TYR A 252 -10.01 -9.72 4.12
C TYR A 252 -8.54 -9.97 4.43
N GLY A 253 -7.80 -8.89 4.73
CA GLY A 253 -6.49 -9.01 5.36
C GLY A 253 -6.63 -9.54 6.78
N TYR A 254 -5.64 -10.29 7.27
CA TYR A 254 -5.71 -10.89 8.61
C TYR A 254 -4.52 -10.55 9.51
N HIS A 255 -3.61 -9.68 9.02
CA HIS A 255 -2.46 -9.22 9.78
C HIS A 255 -2.14 -7.76 9.53
N THR A 256 -1.71 -7.07 10.57
CA THR A 256 -0.98 -5.82 10.47
C THR A 256 0.49 -6.13 10.19
N LEU A 257 1.07 -5.49 9.17
CA LEU A 257 2.46 -5.64 8.78
C LEU A 257 3.25 -4.38 9.14
N THR A 258 4.34 -4.52 9.88
CA THR A 258 5.24 -3.40 10.18
C THR A 258 6.66 -3.76 9.79
N GLN A 259 7.36 -2.86 9.09
CA GLN A 259 8.74 -3.03 8.68
C GLN A 259 9.51 -1.71 8.83
N THR A 260 10.78 -1.81 9.21
CA THR A 260 11.69 -0.67 9.30
C THR A 260 12.96 -0.98 8.53
N PHE A 261 13.40 -0.01 7.73
CA PHE A 261 14.66 -0.08 6.99
C PHE A 261 15.29 1.33 6.88
N SER A 262 16.49 1.42 6.36
CA SER A 262 17.21 2.68 6.19
C SER A 262 17.62 2.91 4.74
N ILE A 263 17.79 4.18 4.39
CA ILE A 263 18.36 4.61 3.10
C ILE A 263 19.81 5.01 3.34
N GLY A 264 20.70 4.38 2.60
CA GLY A 264 22.13 4.62 2.66
C GLY A 264 22.57 5.92 1.98
N PRO A 265 23.89 6.06 1.73
CA PRO A 265 24.42 7.11 0.86
C PRO A 265 23.83 7.05 -0.54
N SER A 266 23.78 8.18 -1.24
CA SER A 266 23.36 8.20 -2.65
C SER A 266 24.49 7.68 -3.54
N LEU A 267 24.29 6.53 -4.18
CA LEU A 267 25.13 5.98 -5.24
C LEU A 267 24.27 5.91 -6.52
N ILE A 268 24.70 6.59 -7.58
CA ILE A 268 24.00 6.62 -8.87
C ILE A 268 25.00 6.31 -9.97
N ALA A 269 24.71 5.31 -10.80
CA ALA A 269 25.50 4.98 -11.98
C ALA A 269 24.78 5.44 -13.25
N VAL A 270 25.51 6.08 -14.17
CA VAL A 270 25.01 6.48 -15.49
C VAL A 270 25.93 5.89 -16.56
N GLY A 271 25.49 4.77 -17.14
CA GLY A 271 26.20 4.09 -18.23
C GLY A 271 25.76 4.61 -19.60
N ASN A 272 26.68 5.07 -20.40
CA ASN A 272 26.42 5.50 -21.77
C ASN A 272 27.13 4.54 -22.75
N THR A 273 26.32 3.71 -23.41
CA THR A 273 26.80 2.66 -24.32
C THR A 273 27.40 3.22 -25.60
N ALA A 274 27.01 4.43 -26.04
CA ALA A 274 27.54 5.08 -27.25
C ALA A 274 28.88 5.76 -27.00
N THR A 275 29.16 6.22 -25.78
CA THR A 275 30.44 6.82 -25.42
C THR A 275 31.38 5.86 -24.72
N HIS A 276 30.94 4.63 -24.47
CA HIS A 276 31.67 3.57 -23.77
C HIS A 276 32.20 4.01 -22.39
N ARG A 277 31.38 4.78 -21.65
CA ARG A 277 31.72 5.31 -20.32
C ARG A 277 30.61 5.12 -19.34
N THR A 278 30.97 4.91 -18.08
CA THR A 278 30.00 5.00 -16.95
C THR A 278 30.48 6.03 -15.95
N GLN A 279 29.57 6.91 -15.57
CA GLN A 279 29.78 7.92 -14.54
C GLN A 279 29.15 7.44 -13.24
N ILE A 280 29.91 7.45 -12.16
CA ILE A 280 29.47 7.05 -10.84
C ILE A 280 29.42 8.30 -9.97
N TYR A 281 28.21 8.65 -9.51
CA TYR A 281 27.98 9.74 -8.59
C TYR A 281 27.81 9.19 -7.18
N TYR A 282 28.52 9.76 -6.23
CA TYR A 282 28.42 9.43 -4.82
C TYR A 282 28.10 10.69 -4.01
N ASN A 283 26.99 10.68 -3.30
CA ASN A 283 26.45 11.84 -2.56
C ASN A 283 26.38 13.11 -3.43
N GLY A 284 25.86 12.96 -4.67
CA GLY A 284 25.65 14.04 -5.62
C GLY A 284 26.90 14.55 -6.34
N LYS A 285 28.08 13.98 -6.07
CA LYS A 285 29.35 14.37 -6.72
C LYS A 285 29.81 13.27 -7.67
N LEU A 286 30.25 13.64 -8.88
CA LEU A 286 30.94 12.72 -9.78
C LEU A 286 32.21 12.21 -9.09
N ARG A 287 32.22 10.89 -8.81
CA ARG A 287 33.33 10.22 -8.13
C ARG A 287 34.25 9.50 -9.09
N TYR A 288 33.66 8.83 -10.09
CA TYR A 288 34.38 8.06 -11.08
C TYR A 288 33.78 8.25 -12.47
N ASN A 289 34.61 8.11 -13.51
CA ASN A 289 34.21 8.10 -14.90
C ASN A 289 35.02 7.02 -15.60
N TRP A 290 34.54 5.80 -15.55
CA TRP A 290 35.21 4.60 -15.99
C TRP A 290 34.92 4.27 -17.45
N PRO A 291 35.91 3.67 -18.17
CA PRO A 291 35.66 3.04 -19.46
C PRO A 291 34.80 1.78 -19.24
N ILE A 292 33.88 1.52 -20.14
CA ILE A 292 33.04 0.32 -20.16
C ILE A 292 33.02 -0.31 -21.55
N SER A 293 32.66 -1.60 -21.59
CA SER A 293 32.19 -2.27 -22.80
C SER A 293 30.79 -2.86 -22.47
N SER A 294 29.78 -2.51 -23.24
CA SER A 294 28.43 -2.95 -23.05
C SER A 294 27.98 -3.97 -24.11
N GLY A 295 26.68 -4.23 -24.22
CA GLY A 295 26.16 -5.24 -25.17
C GLY A 295 26.46 -4.92 -26.61
N ARG A 296 27.03 -5.91 -27.32
CA ARG A 296 27.36 -5.85 -28.77
C ARG A 296 26.11 -5.70 -29.64
N PRO A 297 26.22 -5.39 -30.92
CA PRO A 297 25.10 -5.46 -31.86
C PRO A 297 24.38 -6.81 -31.79
N GLY A 298 23.05 -6.80 -31.64
CA GLY A 298 22.23 -7.98 -31.42
C GLY A 298 21.93 -8.29 -29.95
N ASP A 299 22.86 -8.00 -29.05
CA ASP A 299 22.75 -8.23 -27.60
C ASP A 299 22.84 -6.91 -26.82
N ALA A 300 22.38 -5.80 -27.41
CA ALA A 300 22.55 -4.46 -26.83
C ALA A 300 21.97 -4.35 -25.41
N THR A 301 22.73 -3.73 -24.49
CA THR A 301 22.26 -3.38 -23.14
C THR A 301 21.05 -2.45 -23.23
N PRO A 302 19.91 -2.75 -22.61
CA PRO A 302 18.70 -1.95 -22.79
C PRO A 302 18.79 -0.59 -22.05
N ASN A 303 18.39 0.49 -22.73
CA ASN A 303 18.23 1.82 -22.11
C ASN A 303 17.16 1.79 -21.02
N GLY A 304 17.35 2.56 -19.97
CA GLY A 304 16.34 2.70 -18.92
C GLY A 304 16.91 3.22 -17.60
N SER A 305 16.00 3.42 -16.63
CA SER A 305 16.30 3.81 -15.26
C SER A 305 16.02 2.64 -14.33
N TYR A 306 17.01 1.82 -14.14
CA TYR A 306 16.97 0.60 -13.33
C TYR A 306 17.43 0.86 -11.90
N LEU A 307 17.30 -0.18 -11.06
CA LEU A 307 17.88 -0.23 -9.74
C LEU A 307 18.79 -1.45 -9.59
N THR A 308 19.80 -1.35 -8.77
CA THR A 308 20.53 -2.52 -8.29
C THR A 308 19.56 -3.48 -7.61
N ILE A 309 19.48 -4.73 -8.07
CA ILE A 309 18.60 -5.77 -7.54
C ILE A 309 19.34 -6.59 -6.48
N GLU A 310 20.48 -7.10 -6.86
CA GLU A 310 21.31 -7.95 -6.02
C GLU A 310 22.79 -7.84 -6.44
N LYS A 311 23.68 -8.33 -5.58
CA LYS A 311 25.08 -8.46 -5.91
C LYS A 311 25.62 -9.81 -5.42
N ALA A 312 26.52 -10.39 -6.17
CA ALA A 312 27.19 -11.62 -5.80
C ALA A 312 28.62 -11.67 -6.34
N ASN A 313 29.47 -12.44 -5.67
CA ASN A 313 30.87 -12.59 -6.06
C ASN A 313 31.35 -14.01 -5.74
N PRO A 314 31.58 -14.84 -6.77
CA PRO A 314 31.23 -14.65 -8.17
C PRO A 314 29.77 -15.06 -8.49
N VAL A 315 29.31 -14.70 -9.70
CA VAL A 315 28.09 -15.21 -10.32
C VAL A 315 28.45 -16.21 -11.42
N GLN A 316 27.79 -17.37 -11.46
CA GLN A 316 27.87 -18.27 -12.61
C GLN A 316 26.91 -17.76 -13.69
N MET A 317 27.46 -17.20 -14.76
CA MET A 317 26.69 -16.75 -15.92
C MET A 317 26.72 -17.80 -17.01
N THR A 318 25.55 -18.21 -17.51
CA THR A 318 25.40 -19.22 -18.55
C THR A 318 24.55 -18.67 -19.69
N GLY A 319 24.95 -18.98 -20.92
CA GLY A 319 24.24 -18.63 -22.13
C GLY A 319 24.59 -19.59 -23.27
N PRO A 320 24.05 -19.40 -24.48
CA PRO A 320 24.39 -20.24 -25.62
C PRO A 320 25.90 -20.19 -25.88
N GLY A 321 26.58 -21.34 -25.68
CA GLY A 321 27.98 -21.50 -25.94
C GLY A 321 28.97 -21.01 -24.88
N TYR A 322 28.47 -20.53 -23.70
CA TYR A 322 29.36 -20.17 -22.60
C TYR A 322 28.79 -20.52 -21.22
N SER A 323 29.69 -20.76 -20.29
CA SER A 323 29.41 -20.88 -18.85
C SER A 323 30.67 -20.38 -18.13
N ILE A 324 30.56 -19.22 -17.48
CA ILE A 324 31.69 -18.52 -16.89
C ILE A 324 31.37 -18.01 -15.49
N SER A 325 32.35 -18.11 -14.59
CA SER A 325 32.28 -17.53 -13.24
C SER A 325 32.75 -16.09 -13.31
N VAL A 326 31.86 -15.14 -12.97
CA VAL A 326 32.06 -13.71 -13.15
C VAL A 326 32.15 -13.03 -11.79
N PRO A 327 33.31 -12.46 -11.42
CA PRO A 327 33.48 -11.76 -10.15
C PRO A 327 32.75 -10.42 -10.09
N TRP A 328 32.60 -9.89 -8.88
CA TRP A 328 32.13 -8.54 -8.58
C TRP A 328 30.88 -8.10 -9.36
N SER A 329 29.86 -8.97 -9.36
CA SER A 329 28.65 -8.82 -10.18
C SER A 329 27.54 -8.10 -9.44
N VAL A 330 27.02 -7.00 -10.03
CA VAL A 330 25.93 -6.16 -9.53
C VAL A 330 24.79 -6.18 -10.56
N ARG A 331 23.70 -6.86 -10.24
CA ARG A 331 22.56 -7.11 -11.14
C ARG A 331 21.61 -5.94 -11.18
N PHE A 332 21.08 -5.59 -12.37
CA PHE A 332 20.08 -4.53 -12.53
C PHE A 332 18.86 -4.90 -13.40
N THR A 333 18.87 -6.06 -14.08
CA THR A 333 17.69 -6.56 -14.80
C THR A 333 17.34 -7.99 -14.38
N PHE A 334 16.07 -8.36 -14.52
CA PHE A 334 15.64 -9.75 -14.31
C PHE A 334 16.14 -10.69 -15.42
N SER A 335 16.34 -10.18 -16.63
CA SER A 335 16.95 -10.94 -17.73
C SER A 335 18.42 -11.30 -17.51
N GLY A 336 19.11 -10.63 -16.57
CA GLY A 336 20.46 -10.98 -16.20
C GLY A 336 21.55 -10.04 -16.73
N ASP A 337 21.24 -8.74 -16.82
CA ASP A 337 22.27 -7.74 -17.10
C ASP A 337 22.89 -7.26 -15.78
N TYR A 338 24.23 -7.18 -15.77
CA TYR A 338 25.06 -6.84 -14.61
C TYR A 338 26.10 -5.77 -14.96
N TYR A 339 26.48 -4.97 -13.97
CA TYR A 339 27.82 -4.39 -13.90
C TYR A 339 28.74 -5.42 -13.27
N HIS A 340 29.87 -5.78 -13.91
CA HIS A 340 30.74 -6.84 -13.41
C HIS A 340 32.19 -6.75 -13.89
N ASP A 341 33.07 -7.48 -13.23
CA ASP A 341 34.44 -7.68 -13.70
C ASP A 341 34.45 -8.45 -15.04
N ALA A 342 35.15 -7.88 -16.01
CA ALA A 342 35.39 -8.49 -17.32
C ALA A 342 36.86 -8.30 -17.73
N TYR A 343 37.75 -8.94 -16.99
CA TYR A 343 39.19 -8.90 -17.24
C TYR A 343 39.56 -9.33 -18.67
N TRP A 344 38.69 -10.13 -19.30
CA TRP A 344 38.88 -10.62 -20.67
C TRP A 344 38.57 -9.60 -21.77
N SER A 345 37.98 -8.47 -21.44
CA SER A 345 37.58 -7.42 -22.38
C SER A 345 38.07 -6.02 -21.98
N VAL A 346 39.15 -5.93 -21.20
CA VAL A 346 39.70 -4.64 -20.75
C VAL A 346 40.20 -3.81 -21.96
N GLY A 347 40.67 -4.47 -23.04
CA GLY A 347 41.12 -3.79 -24.24
C GLY A 347 40.01 -3.09 -25.04
N GLU A 348 38.77 -3.56 -24.95
CA GLU A 348 37.60 -3.02 -25.63
C GLU A 348 36.86 -1.96 -24.78
N GLN A 349 37.10 -1.94 -23.46
CA GLN A 349 36.47 -0.95 -22.56
C GLN A 349 36.89 0.47 -22.92
N GLY A 350 35.93 1.34 -23.15
CA GLY A 350 36.12 2.70 -23.64
C GLY A 350 36.09 2.85 -25.15
N PHE A 351 36.04 1.75 -25.92
CA PHE A 351 36.18 1.75 -27.39
C PHE A 351 35.07 0.97 -28.10
N GLU A 352 34.68 -0.22 -27.61
CA GLU A 352 33.78 -1.13 -28.32
C GLU A 352 32.85 -1.88 -27.35
N ASN A 353 31.65 -2.21 -27.82
CA ASN A 353 30.66 -3.00 -27.09
C ASN A 353 30.73 -4.46 -27.54
N VAL A 354 31.19 -5.36 -26.66
CA VAL A 354 31.40 -6.78 -26.99
C VAL A 354 30.66 -7.78 -26.10
N SER A 355 29.91 -7.31 -25.07
CA SER A 355 29.22 -8.19 -24.15
C SER A 355 27.88 -8.73 -24.72
N HIS A 356 27.21 -9.60 -23.96
CA HIS A 356 25.88 -10.12 -24.28
C HIS A 356 24.74 -9.35 -23.58
N GLY A 357 25.00 -8.10 -23.15
CA GLY A 357 24.03 -7.24 -22.47
C GLY A 357 24.60 -6.60 -21.20
N CYS A 358 25.52 -7.23 -20.52
CA CYS A 358 26.15 -6.70 -19.31
C CYS A 358 27.02 -5.46 -19.59
N VAL A 359 27.30 -4.72 -18.54
CA VAL A 359 28.26 -3.61 -18.52
C VAL A 359 29.57 -4.11 -17.94
N ASN A 360 30.53 -4.35 -18.81
CA ASN A 360 31.88 -4.82 -18.50
C ASN A 360 32.71 -3.70 -17.90
N LEU A 361 33.35 -3.97 -16.77
CA LEU A 361 34.31 -3.09 -16.09
C LEU A 361 35.67 -3.78 -15.97
N SER A 362 36.73 -2.99 -15.75
CA SER A 362 38.01 -3.52 -15.30
C SER A 362 37.85 -4.20 -13.93
N PRO A 363 38.74 -5.16 -13.54
CA PRO A 363 38.69 -5.80 -12.24
C PRO A 363 38.64 -4.81 -11.07
N ALA A 364 39.43 -3.78 -11.08
CA ALA A 364 39.54 -2.78 -10.03
C ALA A 364 38.27 -1.90 -9.92
N ASP A 365 37.72 -1.49 -11.11
CA ASP A 365 36.51 -0.68 -11.15
C ASP A 365 35.26 -1.50 -10.70
N ALA A 366 35.18 -2.76 -11.12
CA ALA A 366 34.11 -3.68 -10.75
C ALA A 366 34.12 -3.97 -9.25
N GLU A 367 35.29 -4.24 -8.66
CA GLU A 367 35.42 -4.43 -7.21
C GLU A 367 35.02 -3.17 -6.45
N THR A 368 35.49 -2.00 -6.92
CA THR A 368 35.11 -0.71 -6.32
C THR A 368 33.61 -0.48 -6.37
N TYR A 369 32.97 -0.70 -7.53
CA TYR A 369 31.53 -0.53 -7.69
C TYR A 369 30.75 -1.52 -6.83
N TYR A 370 31.12 -2.80 -6.83
CA TYR A 370 30.52 -3.84 -6.04
C TYR A 370 30.52 -3.52 -4.53
N ASN A 371 31.64 -2.99 -4.03
CA ASN A 371 31.77 -2.65 -2.60
C ASN A 371 30.91 -1.45 -2.19
N LEU A 372 30.64 -0.52 -3.13
CA LEU A 372 29.77 0.64 -2.89
C LEU A 372 28.28 0.29 -3.05
N ALA A 373 27.94 -0.54 -4.04
CA ALA A 373 26.55 -0.80 -4.44
C ALA A 373 25.74 -1.54 -3.38
N VAL A 374 24.48 -1.13 -3.23
CA VAL A 374 23.46 -1.83 -2.44
C VAL A 374 22.16 -1.94 -3.25
N PRO A 375 21.28 -2.91 -2.95
CA PRO A 375 19.96 -3.00 -3.60
C PRO A 375 19.21 -1.66 -3.50
N GLY A 376 18.60 -1.22 -4.60
CA GLY A 376 17.89 0.05 -4.69
C GLY A 376 18.76 1.24 -5.14
N ASP A 377 20.05 1.07 -5.40
CA ASP A 377 20.87 2.12 -6.02
C ASP A 377 20.47 2.34 -7.48
N PRO A 378 20.24 3.59 -7.92
CA PRO A 378 19.88 3.89 -9.29
C PRO A 378 20.97 3.61 -10.32
N ILE A 379 20.57 2.96 -11.42
CA ILE A 379 21.40 2.69 -12.59
C ILE A 379 20.65 3.20 -13.82
N THR A 380 21.20 4.18 -14.52
CA THR A 380 20.64 4.67 -15.78
C THR A 380 21.52 4.22 -16.94
N ILE A 381 20.92 3.59 -17.95
CA ILE A 381 21.58 3.22 -19.19
C ILE A 381 21.03 4.09 -20.32
N VAL A 382 21.93 4.72 -21.07
CA VAL A 382 21.62 5.57 -22.24
C VAL A 382 22.53 5.24 -23.42
N GLY A 383 22.17 5.75 -24.61
CA GLY A 383 23.00 5.61 -25.80
C GLY A 383 22.89 4.26 -26.52
N SER A 384 22.05 3.36 -26.04
CA SER A 384 21.79 2.05 -26.67
C SER A 384 20.71 2.15 -27.75
N PRO A 385 20.78 1.34 -28.82
CA PRO A 385 19.69 1.23 -29.78
C PRO A 385 18.49 0.45 -29.26
N LYS A 386 18.62 -0.26 -28.11
CA LYS A 386 17.57 -1.11 -27.49
C LYS A 386 16.91 -0.38 -26.34
N GLY A 387 15.57 -0.29 -26.35
CA GLY A 387 14.79 0.20 -25.20
C GLY A 387 14.67 -0.87 -24.11
N GLY A 388 14.53 -0.44 -22.85
CA GLY A 388 14.18 -1.32 -21.74
C GLY A 388 12.67 -1.58 -21.68
N THR A 389 12.29 -2.63 -20.95
CA THR A 389 10.90 -3.01 -20.71
C THR A 389 10.54 -2.84 -19.22
N TRP A 390 9.28 -2.50 -18.97
CA TRP A 390 8.76 -2.21 -17.64
C TRP A 390 8.98 -3.35 -16.62
N ASP A 391 8.85 -4.59 -17.07
CA ASP A 391 8.85 -5.77 -16.21
C ASP A 391 10.24 -6.45 -16.07
N ASN A 392 11.30 -5.81 -16.59
CA ASN A 392 12.66 -6.37 -16.59
C ASN A 392 13.54 -5.78 -15.49
N GLY A 393 13.12 -5.84 -14.26
CA GLY A 393 13.83 -5.32 -13.08
C GLY A 393 12.92 -4.54 -12.16
N TRP A 394 13.50 -3.82 -11.20
CA TRP A 394 12.79 -2.78 -10.46
C TRP A 394 12.83 -1.51 -11.30
N THR A 395 11.75 -1.29 -12.05
CA THR A 395 11.69 -0.30 -13.14
C THR A 395 10.69 0.84 -12.87
N GLU A 396 10.30 1.05 -11.63
CA GLU A 396 9.34 2.10 -11.22
C GLU A 396 9.79 3.49 -11.68
N TRP A 397 11.10 3.69 -11.87
CA TRP A 397 11.70 4.92 -12.35
C TRP A 397 11.66 5.10 -13.88
N PHE A 398 11.12 4.12 -14.62
CA PHE A 398 10.82 4.27 -16.06
C PHE A 398 9.64 5.23 -16.29
N LEU A 399 8.72 5.29 -15.33
CA LEU A 399 7.57 6.17 -15.42
C LEU A 399 7.92 7.57 -14.94
N SER A 400 7.50 8.59 -15.69
CA SER A 400 7.49 9.95 -15.18
C SER A 400 6.59 10.06 -13.95
N TRP A 401 6.78 11.09 -13.12
CA TRP A 401 5.95 11.27 -11.93
C TRP A 401 4.44 11.31 -12.22
N PRO A 402 3.94 12.07 -13.24
CA PRO A 402 2.53 12.04 -13.57
C PRO A 402 2.02 10.68 -14.05
N GLN A 403 2.86 9.88 -14.73
CA GLN A 403 2.50 8.51 -15.13
C GLN A 403 2.41 7.58 -13.93
N TYR A 404 3.39 7.65 -13.02
CA TYR A 404 3.41 6.85 -11.82
C TYR A 404 2.20 7.12 -10.91
N LEU A 405 1.88 8.39 -10.71
CA LEU A 405 0.75 8.82 -9.89
C LEU A 405 -0.61 8.29 -10.39
N ARG A 406 -0.77 8.11 -11.71
CA ARG A 406 -2.00 7.51 -12.27
C ARG A 406 -2.20 6.05 -11.87
N GLY A 407 -1.15 5.36 -11.45
CA GLY A 407 -1.24 3.99 -10.94
C GLY A 407 -1.68 3.89 -9.47
N SER A 408 -1.82 5.00 -8.75
CA SER A 408 -2.41 5.02 -7.41
C SER A 408 -3.92 4.83 -7.50
N ALA A 409 -4.48 3.99 -6.65
CA ALA A 409 -5.92 3.77 -6.59
C ALA A 409 -6.69 4.99 -6.05
N LEU A 410 -6.03 5.83 -5.27
CA LEU A 410 -6.57 7.08 -4.75
C LEU A 410 -6.30 8.28 -5.65
N HIS A 411 -5.41 8.15 -6.64
CA HIS A 411 -4.89 9.25 -7.47
C HIS A 411 -4.33 10.42 -6.64
N GLN A 412 -3.78 10.10 -5.47
CA GLN A 412 -3.25 11.05 -4.51
C GLN A 412 -1.76 10.81 -4.28
N ALA A 413 -1.06 11.87 -3.95
CA ALA A 413 0.30 11.75 -3.44
C ALA A 413 0.27 11.46 -1.94
N VAL A 414 1.37 10.91 -1.44
CA VAL A 414 1.60 10.65 -0.02
C VAL A 414 2.69 11.59 0.46
N GLN A 415 2.39 12.37 1.49
CA GLN A 415 3.37 13.18 2.19
C GLN A 415 3.72 12.50 3.51
N ALA A 416 4.96 12.04 3.66
CA ALA A 416 5.44 11.30 4.82
C ALA A 416 6.47 12.12 5.61
N GLY A 417 6.49 11.92 6.93
CA GLY A 417 7.41 12.55 7.86
C GLY A 417 7.46 11.80 9.20
N PRO A 418 8.10 12.36 10.25
CA PRO A 418 8.24 11.70 11.55
C PRO A 418 6.91 11.35 12.22
N GLY A 419 5.85 12.09 11.95
CA GLY A 419 4.50 11.86 12.49
C GLY A 419 3.65 10.85 11.71
N GLY A 420 4.17 10.22 10.66
CA GLY A 420 3.43 9.35 9.76
C GLY A 420 3.21 9.96 8.39
N SER A 421 2.23 9.46 7.65
CA SER A 421 1.90 9.93 6.29
C SER A 421 0.44 10.38 6.17
N THR A 422 0.22 11.29 5.22
CA THR A 422 -1.11 11.76 4.80
C THR A 422 -1.21 11.72 3.29
N PHE A 423 -2.41 11.44 2.78
CA PHE A 423 -2.72 11.60 1.37
C PHE A 423 -3.01 13.07 1.08
N VAL A 424 -2.46 13.57 -0.02
CA VAL A 424 -2.58 14.97 -0.43
C VAL A 424 -2.92 15.07 -1.91
N ASP A 425 -3.64 16.13 -2.29
CA ASP A 425 -3.87 16.44 -3.70
C ASP A 425 -2.53 16.76 -4.38
N PRO A 426 -2.17 16.07 -5.47
CA PRO A 426 -0.91 16.32 -6.17
C PRO A 426 -0.74 17.76 -6.66
N SER A 427 -1.83 18.45 -6.96
CA SER A 427 -1.81 19.87 -7.40
C SER A 427 -1.38 20.83 -6.29
N SER A 428 -1.50 20.42 -5.02
CA SER A 428 -1.08 21.21 -3.86
C SER A 428 0.43 21.12 -3.57
N LEU A 429 1.15 20.23 -4.25
CA LEU A 429 2.55 20.00 -4.00
C LEU A 429 3.43 21.08 -4.66
N PRO A 430 4.50 21.53 -4.00
CA PRO A 430 5.48 22.38 -4.64
C PRO A 430 6.17 21.64 -5.80
N PRO A 431 6.71 22.36 -6.80
CA PRO A 431 7.53 21.75 -7.83
C PRO A 431 8.65 20.90 -7.23
N SER A 432 9.06 19.83 -7.95
CA SER A 432 10.25 19.08 -7.56
C SER A 432 11.48 20.00 -7.58
N THR A 433 12.25 19.99 -6.51
CA THR A 433 13.52 20.71 -6.42
C THR A 433 14.72 19.84 -6.75
N ALA A 434 14.49 18.52 -6.95
CA ALA A 434 15.55 17.59 -7.30
C ALA A 434 15.98 17.83 -8.75
N THR A 435 17.22 18.17 -8.93
CA THR A 435 17.91 18.03 -10.21
C THR A 435 18.06 16.52 -10.43
N ALA A 436 17.06 15.89 -11.06
CA ALA A 436 17.17 14.49 -11.44
C ALA A 436 18.38 14.36 -12.36
N PRO A 437 19.38 13.49 -12.05
CA PRO A 437 20.38 13.16 -13.04
C PRO A 437 19.64 12.47 -14.17
N LEU A 438 19.52 13.18 -15.30
CA LEU A 438 19.10 12.72 -16.62
C LEU A 438 18.02 11.61 -16.61
N GLN A 439 16.78 11.98 -16.30
CA GLN A 439 15.64 11.23 -16.82
C GLN A 439 15.51 11.55 -18.32
N THR A 440 16.37 10.95 -19.14
CA THR A 440 16.03 10.79 -20.54
C THR A 440 14.98 9.71 -20.59
N ALA A 441 13.71 10.13 -20.62
CA ALA A 441 12.62 9.22 -20.93
C ALA A 441 13.01 8.46 -22.21
N PRO A 442 12.93 7.11 -22.23
CA PRO A 442 13.04 6.40 -23.47
C PRO A 442 11.93 6.92 -24.37
N SER A 443 12.30 7.44 -25.56
CA SER A 443 11.37 7.72 -26.65
C SER A 443 10.86 6.38 -27.18
N GLY A 444 9.84 5.84 -26.52
CA GLY A 444 9.21 4.60 -26.89
C GLY A 444 7.94 4.47 -26.07
N ASN A 445 6.80 4.42 -26.76
CA ASN A 445 5.48 4.17 -26.19
C ASN A 445 5.53 2.97 -25.24
N ALA A 446 5.64 3.22 -23.95
CA ALA A 446 5.13 2.30 -22.95
C ALA A 446 3.61 2.40 -23.07
N ALA A 447 3.03 1.58 -23.95
CA ALA A 447 1.59 1.39 -23.99
C ALA A 447 1.17 0.90 -22.60
N ALA A 448 0.40 1.73 -21.91
CA ALA A 448 -0.34 1.32 -20.73
C ALA A 448 -1.18 0.09 -21.13
N ARG A 449 -0.95 -1.02 -20.44
CA ARG A 449 -1.90 -2.15 -20.45
C ARG A 449 -3.07 -1.87 -19.54
#